data_f234ddedd9114fdcdd1bed2b73c67f2d
#
_entry.id   f234ddedd9114fdcdd1bed2b73c67f2d
#
_cell.length_a   1.000
_cell.length_b   1.000
_cell.length_c   1.000
_cell.angle_alpha   90.00
_cell.angle_beta   90.00
_cell.angle_gamma   90.00
#
_symmetry.space_group_name_H-M   'P 1'
#
loop_
_entity.id
_entity.type
_entity.pdbx_description
1 polymer ?
#
loop_
_entity_poly.entity_id
_entity_poly.type
_entity_poly.pdbx_seq_one_letter_code
_entity_poly.pdbx_strand_id
1 'polypeptide(L)'
;MPELRALLTDAGFADVQTYVQSGNVVLSTGVSANRVGGKCEKLIAERFGFEVDVIVRSRDELAEVVRLNPLADVADNPKRYQVSFLDGEPAPEVVEQIAAAAAPSERLVAIGRELYAWHPDGVGRSKMWTKLAGKGLGVRATARNWTTVTTLLEMAGES
;
A
#
# COMPACT_ATOMS: atom_id res chain seq x y z
N MET A 1 -14.31 -8.28 6.26
CA MET A 1 -15.68 -8.14 5.76
C MET A 1 -16.07 -9.34 4.91
N PRO A 2 -17.00 -10.12 5.41
CA PRO A 2 -17.49 -11.28 4.65
C PRO A 2 -18.09 -10.88 3.30
N GLU A 3 -18.76 -9.75 3.24
CA GLU A 3 -19.42 -9.27 2.03
C GLU A 3 -18.43 -8.96 0.91
N LEU A 4 -17.30 -8.37 1.21
CA LEU A 4 -16.28 -8.08 0.21
C LEU A 4 -15.64 -9.37 -0.31
N ARG A 5 -15.33 -10.29 0.59
CA ARG A 5 -14.77 -11.59 0.21
C ARG A 5 -15.73 -12.36 -0.69
N ALA A 6 -17.02 -12.38 -0.32
CA ALA A 6 -18.04 -13.04 -1.13
C ALA A 6 -18.18 -12.40 -2.50
N LEU A 7 -18.18 -11.07 -2.55
CA LEU A 7 -18.28 -10.33 -3.82
C LEU A 7 -17.15 -10.71 -4.79
N LEU A 8 -15.93 -10.72 -4.30
CA LEU A 8 -14.77 -11.04 -5.14
C LEU A 8 -14.74 -12.53 -5.53
N THR A 9 -15.10 -13.41 -4.61
CA THR A 9 -15.19 -14.84 -4.90
C THR A 9 -16.24 -15.11 -5.98
N ASP A 10 -17.39 -14.47 -5.89
CA ASP A 10 -18.47 -14.63 -6.87
C ASP A 10 -18.07 -14.05 -8.24
N ALA A 11 -17.16 -13.09 -8.26
CA ALA A 11 -16.64 -12.51 -9.50
C ALA A 11 -15.59 -13.38 -10.18
N GLY A 12 -15.21 -14.51 -9.57
CA GLY A 12 -14.27 -15.47 -10.16
C GLY A 12 -12.87 -15.42 -9.62
N PHE A 13 -12.59 -14.59 -8.60
CA PHE A 13 -11.29 -14.60 -7.94
C PHE A 13 -11.19 -15.77 -6.98
N ALA A 14 -10.02 -16.38 -6.90
CA ALA A 14 -9.76 -17.54 -6.04
C ALA A 14 -9.01 -17.14 -4.78
N ASP A 15 -9.19 -17.95 -3.73
CA ASP A 15 -8.42 -17.82 -2.47
C ASP A 15 -8.49 -16.40 -1.88
N VAL A 16 -9.66 -15.78 -1.93
CA VAL A 16 -9.84 -14.41 -1.46
C VAL A 16 -9.76 -14.37 0.07
N GLN A 17 -8.83 -13.55 0.57
CA GLN A 17 -8.64 -13.31 2.00
C GLN A 17 -8.62 -11.81 2.25
N THR A 18 -9.16 -11.38 3.38
CA THR A 18 -9.11 -9.97 3.80
C THR A 18 -8.28 -9.84 5.07
N TYR A 19 -7.68 -8.67 5.26
CA TYR A 19 -6.87 -8.38 6.43
C TYR A 19 -7.10 -6.92 6.87
N VAL A 20 -7.25 -6.71 8.15
CA VAL A 20 -7.52 -5.40 8.77
C VAL A 20 -8.78 -4.76 8.18
N GLN A 21 -9.92 -5.34 8.52
CA GLN A 21 -11.27 -4.82 8.20
C GLN A 21 -11.44 -4.42 6.73
N SER A 22 -11.01 -5.28 5.84
CA SER A 22 -11.16 -5.09 4.38
C SER A 22 -10.33 -3.95 3.78
N GLY A 23 -9.39 -3.39 4.54
CA GLY A 23 -8.43 -2.45 3.96
C GLY A 23 -7.42 -3.11 3.06
N ASN A 24 -7.32 -4.44 3.11
CA ASN A 24 -6.37 -5.23 2.35
C ASN A 24 -6.99 -6.52 1.90
N VAL A 25 -6.70 -6.94 0.67
CA VAL A 25 -7.21 -8.18 0.08
C VAL A 25 -6.08 -8.93 -0.59
N VAL A 26 -6.01 -10.22 -0.34
CA VAL A 26 -5.11 -11.14 -1.04
C VAL A 26 -5.98 -12.12 -1.82
N LEU A 27 -5.68 -12.32 -3.09
CA LEU A 27 -6.43 -13.23 -3.94
C LEU A 27 -5.54 -13.84 -5.02
N SER A 28 -6.02 -14.91 -5.64
CA SER A 28 -5.36 -15.54 -6.77
C SER A 28 -6.20 -15.33 -8.04
N THR A 29 -5.55 -14.98 -9.14
CA THR A 29 -6.23 -14.77 -10.41
C THR A 29 -5.25 -14.88 -11.58
N GLY A 30 -5.77 -15.25 -12.74
CA GLY A 30 -5.02 -15.18 -13.99
C GLY A 30 -5.10 -13.83 -14.69
N VAL A 31 -5.87 -12.90 -14.13
CA VAL A 31 -6.03 -11.55 -14.71
C VAL A 31 -4.80 -10.70 -14.32
N SER A 32 -4.35 -9.87 -15.27
CA SER A 32 -3.19 -8.99 -15.01
C SER A 32 -3.49 -7.99 -13.90
N ALA A 33 -2.43 -7.57 -13.17
CA ALA A 33 -2.55 -6.62 -12.08
C ALA A 33 -3.24 -5.31 -12.52
N ASN A 34 -2.97 -4.84 -13.73
CA ASN A 34 -3.57 -3.62 -14.26
C ASN A 34 -5.10 -3.70 -14.36
N ARG A 35 -5.63 -4.89 -14.59
CA ARG A 35 -7.07 -5.11 -14.73
C ARG A 35 -7.74 -5.43 -13.41
N VAL A 36 -7.02 -6.07 -12.50
CA VAL A 36 -7.57 -6.45 -11.19
C VAL A 36 -8.06 -5.24 -10.41
N GLY A 37 -7.24 -4.19 -10.34
CA GLY A 37 -7.60 -2.97 -9.62
C GLY A 37 -8.88 -2.35 -10.12
N GLY A 38 -8.98 -2.13 -11.42
CA GLY A 38 -10.17 -1.54 -12.04
C GLY A 38 -11.41 -2.41 -11.85
N LYS A 39 -11.25 -3.73 -11.99
CA LYS A 39 -12.36 -4.67 -11.79
C LYS A 39 -12.86 -4.63 -10.35
N CYS A 40 -11.96 -4.62 -9.37
CA CYS A 40 -12.34 -4.54 -7.97
C CYS A 40 -13.03 -3.21 -7.66
N GLU A 41 -12.52 -2.10 -8.17
CA GLU A 41 -13.12 -0.77 -7.98
C GLU A 41 -14.55 -0.74 -8.49
N LYS A 42 -14.77 -1.29 -9.68
CA LYS A 42 -16.10 -1.34 -10.29
C LYS A 42 -17.07 -2.22 -9.48
N LEU A 43 -16.63 -3.39 -9.07
CA LEU A 43 -17.45 -4.31 -8.28
C LEU A 43 -17.84 -3.69 -6.93
N ILE A 44 -16.91 -3.02 -6.28
CA ILE A 44 -17.17 -2.37 -5.00
C ILE A 44 -18.15 -1.21 -5.17
N ALA A 45 -17.97 -0.38 -6.20
CA ALA A 45 -18.86 0.72 -6.47
C ALA A 45 -20.28 0.25 -6.74
N GLU A 46 -20.44 -0.82 -7.54
CA GLU A 46 -21.76 -1.38 -7.87
C GLU A 46 -22.44 -2.01 -6.66
N ARG A 47 -21.68 -2.71 -5.80
CA ARG A 47 -22.26 -3.46 -4.67
C ARG A 47 -22.52 -2.58 -3.45
N PHE A 48 -21.60 -1.66 -3.14
CA PHE A 48 -21.65 -0.88 -1.90
C PHE A 48 -22.02 0.59 -2.11
N GLY A 49 -22.05 1.06 -3.36
CA GLY A 49 -22.51 2.40 -3.67
C GLY A 49 -21.50 3.52 -3.41
N PHE A 50 -20.22 3.20 -3.20
CA PHE A 50 -19.19 4.22 -3.04
C PHE A 50 -17.96 3.85 -3.87
N GLU A 51 -17.16 4.86 -4.18
CA GLU A 51 -15.94 4.68 -4.96
C GLU A 51 -14.73 4.54 -4.02
N VAL A 52 -13.83 3.63 -4.37
CA VAL A 52 -12.55 3.46 -3.66
C VAL A 52 -11.43 3.36 -4.69
N ASP A 53 -10.24 3.78 -4.29
CA ASP A 53 -9.04 3.57 -5.08
C ASP A 53 -8.42 2.23 -4.67
N VAL A 54 -8.18 1.37 -5.63
CA VAL A 54 -7.56 0.07 -5.39
C VAL A 54 -6.15 0.08 -5.99
N ILE A 55 -5.16 -0.09 -5.14
CA ILE A 55 -3.76 -0.17 -5.53
C ILE A 55 -3.35 -1.64 -5.47
N VAL A 56 -2.84 -2.17 -6.57
CA VAL A 56 -2.54 -3.60 -6.71
C VAL A 56 -1.04 -3.83 -6.80
N ARG A 57 -0.58 -4.88 -6.13
CA ARG A 57 0.79 -5.40 -6.28
C ARG A 57 0.70 -6.91 -6.41
N SER A 58 1.49 -7.48 -7.32
CA SER A 58 1.63 -8.92 -7.38
C SER A 58 2.45 -9.41 -6.18
N ARG A 59 2.38 -10.71 -5.90
CA ARG A 59 3.19 -11.32 -4.86
C ARG A 59 4.69 -11.02 -5.06
N ASP A 60 5.17 -11.15 -6.30
CA ASP A 60 6.58 -10.91 -6.59
C ASP A 60 6.97 -9.44 -6.40
N GLU A 61 6.09 -8.52 -6.76
CA GLU A 61 6.31 -7.10 -6.52
C GLU A 61 6.38 -6.79 -5.03
N LEU A 62 5.47 -7.37 -4.24
CA LEU A 62 5.46 -7.18 -2.80
C LEU A 62 6.68 -7.82 -2.13
N ALA A 63 7.10 -8.99 -2.59
CA ALA A 63 8.31 -9.65 -2.12
C ALA A 63 9.55 -8.77 -2.36
N GLU A 64 9.62 -8.11 -3.51
CA GLU A 64 10.71 -7.18 -3.82
C GLU A 64 10.72 -5.97 -2.89
N VAL A 65 9.54 -5.40 -2.58
CA VAL A 65 9.41 -4.29 -1.63
C VAL A 65 10.00 -4.69 -0.27
N VAL A 66 9.68 -5.89 0.21
CA VAL A 66 10.18 -6.38 1.49
C VAL A 66 11.67 -6.68 1.42
N ARG A 67 12.13 -7.26 0.33
CA ARG A 67 13.56 -7.58 0.14
C ARG A 67 14.43 -6.34 0.13
N LEU A 68 14.00 -5.29 -0.54
CA LEU A 68 14.75 -4.04 -0.64
C LEU A 68 14.90 -3.33 0.70
N ASN A 69 13.82 -3.20 1.45
CA ASN A 69 13.78 -2.62 2.80
C ASN A 69 14.92 -1.60 3.04
N PRO A 70 14.89 -0.44 2.37
CA PRO A 70 16.03 0.47 2.36
C PRO A 70 16.34 1.13 3.71
N LEU A 71 15.39 1.08 4.65
CA LEU A 71 15.53 1.68 5.96
C LEU A 71 15.66 0.64 7.08
N ALA A 72 16.05 -0.58 6.74
CA ALA A 72 16.20 -1.67 7.71
C ALA A 72 17.10 -1.30 8.89
N ASP A 73 18.12 -0.49 8.66
CA ASP A 73 19.09 -0.11 9.68
C ASP A 73 18.52 0.81 10.76
N VAL A 74 17.48 1.59 10.42
CA VAL A 74 16.94 2.61 11.33
C VAL A 74 15.51 2.31 11.77
N ALA A 75 14.74 1.61 10.96
CA ALA A 75 13.33 1.35 11.22
C ALA A 75 13.15 0.14 12.14
N ASP A 76 13.34 0.35 13.43
CA ASP A 76 13.30 -0.70 14.44
C ASP A 76 11.91 -0.95 15.03
N ASN A 77 10.89 -0.22 14.57
CA ASN A 77 9.51 -0.42 15.00
C ASN A 77 8.61 -0.53 13.75
N PRO A 78 8.12 -1.73 13.43
CA PRO A 78 7.33 -1.94 12.20
C PRO A 78 6.02 -1.17 12.18
N LYS A 79 5.49 -0.77 13.32
CA LYS A 79 4.26 0.02 13.38
C LYS A 79 4.48 1.48 13.01
N ARG A 80 5.73 1.94 13.05
CA ARG A 80 6.12 3.33 12.71
C ARG A 80 6.86 3.44 11.38
N TYR A 81 7.00 2.32 10.69
CA TYR A 81 7.60 2.24 9.37
C TYR A 81 6.48 2.02 8.36
N GLN A 82 6.31 2.97 7.46
CA GLN A 82 5.22 2.97 6.48
C GLN A 82 5.75 2.79 5.07
N VAL A 83 5.00 2.08 4.26
CA VAL A 83 5.23 2.03 2.81
C VAL A 83 3.98 2.59 2.14
N SER A 84 4.16 3.61 1.32
CA SER A 84 3.11 4.13 0.46
C SER A 84 3.22 3.45 -0.90
N PHE A 85 2.15 2.78 -1.31
CA PHE A 85 2.05 2.13 -2.61
C PHE A 85 1.31 3.06 -3.55
N LEU A 86 1.93 3.38 -4.68
CA LEU A 86 1.39 4.34 -5.64
C LEU A 86 0.99 3.61 -6.91
N ASP A 87 0.05 4.17 -7.65
CA ASP A 87 -0.36 3.62 -8.95
C ASP A 87 0.53 4.10 -10.09
N GLY A 88 1.49 4.96 -9.82
CA GLY A 88 2.50 5.42 -10.76
C GLY A 88 3.69 5.98 -10.01
N GLU A 89 4.79 6.23 -10.72
CA GLU A 89 5.97 6.84 -10.10
C GLU A 89 5.70 8.31 -9.77
N PRO A 90 6.06 8.78 -8.56
CA PRO A 90 5.87 10.18 -8.21
C PRO A 90 6.89 11.05 -8.93
N ALA A 91 6.53 12.31 -9.22
CA ALA A 91 7.47 13.27 -9.78
C ALA A 91 8.60 13.54 -8.77
N PRO A 92 9.85 13.73 -9.23
CA PRO A 92 10.96 14.01 -8.32
C PRO A 92 10.73 15.23 -7.43
N GLU A 93 10.08 16.27 -7.96
CA GLU A 93 9.78 17.49 -7.20
C GLU A 93 8.84 17.20 -6.03
N VAL A 94 7.89 16.30 -6.23
CA VAL A 94 6.94 15.89 -5.19
C VAL A 94 7.69 15.15 -4.07
N VAL A 95 8.59 14.24 -4.42
CA VAL A 95 9.41 13.50 -3.45
C VAL A 95 10.28 14.48 -2.64
N GLU A 96 10.89 15.47 -3.30
CA GLU A 96 11.70 16.49 -2.62
C GLU A 96 10.85 17.29 -1.62
N GLN A 97 9.65 17.68 -1.99
CA GLN A 97 8.74 18.42 -1.10
C GLN A 97 8.36 17.60 0.12
N ILE A 98 8.11 16.32 -0.05
CA ILE A 98 7.79 15.42 1.06
C ILE A 98 9.00 15.28 1.98
N ALA A 99 10.17 15.04 1.41
CA ALA A 99 11.41 14.91 2.16
C ALA A 99 11.74 16.18 2.95
N ALA A 100 11.47 17.34 2.37
CA ALA A 100 11.70 18.63 3.02
C ALA A 100 10.82 18.84 4.26
N ALA A 101 9.68 18.16 4.32
CA ALA A 101 8.76 18.23 5.47
C ALA A 101 9.15 17.25 6.58
N ALA A 102 10.15 16.39 6.35
CA ALA A 102 10.56 15.39 7.34
C ALA A 102 11.23 16.05 8.55
N ALA A 103 10.93 15.56 9.74
CA ALA A 103 11.69 15.93 10.95
C ALA A 103 13.11 15.35 10.85
N PRO A 104 14.08 15.90 11.60
CA PRO A 104 15.47 15.40 11.52
C PRO A 104 15.63 13.90 11.78
N SER A 105 14.75 13.32 12.58
CA SER A 105 14.76 11.88 12.90
C SER A 105 14.03 11.02 11.87
N GLU A 106 13.24 11.63 11.01
CA GLU A 106 12.48 10.90 10.00
C GLU A 106 13.33 10.60 8.76
N ARG A 107 12.94 9.58 8.02
CA ARG A 107 13.61 9.17 6.78
C ARG A 107 12.58 8.89 5.70
N LEU A 108 12.95 9.19 4.46
CA LEU A 108 12.12 8.90 3.29
C LEU A 108 13.00 8.35 2.19
N VAL A 109 12.60 7.24 1.58
CA VAL A 109 13.27 6.67 0.41
C VAL A 109 12.22 6.36 -0.64
N ALA A 110 12.43 6.82 -1.87
CA ALA A 110 11.55 6.54 -3.00
C ALA A 110 12.23 5.52 -3.91
N ILE A 111 11.53 4.43 -4.20
CA ILE A 111 12.00 3.41 -5.14
C ILE A 111 10.84 3.02 -6.03
N GLY A 112 10.91 3.32 -7.33
CA GLY A 112 9.85 3.00 -8.27
C GLY A 112 8.51 3.62 -7.87
N ARG A 113 7.53 2.78 -7.56
CA ARG A 113 6.19 3.21 -7.18
C ARG A 113 5.94 3.07 -5.68
N GLU A 114 7.00 3.00 -4.88
CA GLU A 114 6.87 2.92 -3.42
C GLU A 114 7.65 4.04 -2.75
N LEU A 115 7.07 4.56 -1.66
CA LEU A 115 7.73 5.51 -0.77
C LEU A 115 7.84 4.86 0.61
N TYR A 116 9.07 4.65 1.07
CA TYR A 116 9.34 4.10 2.40
C TYR A 116 9.56 5.27 3.35
N ALA A 117 8.81 5.30 4.44
CA ALA A 117 8.85 6.41 5.38
C ALA A 117 8.99 5.90 6.82
N TRP A 118 9.98 6.41 7.53
CA TRP A 118 10.24 6.08 8.92
C TRP A 118 9.85 7.27 9.80
N HIS A 119 8.94 7.00 10.75
CA HIS A 119 8.39 8.01 11.66
C HIS A 119 8.65 7.59 13.12
N PRO A 120 9.87 7.78 13.65
CA PRO A 120 10.23 7.25 14.98
C PRO A 120 9.35 7.79 16.10
N ASP A 121 8.79 8.98 15.93
CA ASP A 121 7.90 9.60 16.92
C ASP A 121 6.41 9.40 16.58
N GLY A 122 6.11 8.50 15.63
CA GLY A 122 4.77 8.24 15.16
C GLY A 122 4.32 9.20 14.07
N VAL A 123 3.13 8.96 13.52
CA VAL A 123 2.60 9.74 12.40
C VAL A 123 1.76 10.94 12.82
N GLY A 124 1.29 10.97 14.07
CA GLY A 124 0.31 11.96 14.53
C GLY A 124 0.76 13.42 14.43
N ARG A 125 2.07 13.67 14.55
CA ARG A 125 2.63 15.02 14.46
C ARG A 125 3.59 15.18 13.27
N SER A 126 3.62 14.21 12.38
CA SER A 126 4.56 14.21 11.26
C SER A 126 4.01 15.04 10.10
N LYS A 127 4.71 16.08 9.73
CA LYS A 127 4.39 16.88 8.55
C LYS A 127 4.65 16.08 7.28
N MET A 128 5.66 15.22 7.28
CA MET A 128 5.95 14.32 6.17
C MET A 128 4.77 13.36 5.96
N TRP A 129 4.24 12.77 7.02
CA TRP A 129 3.08 11.89 6.93
C TRP A 129 1.86 12.63 6.37
N THR A 130 1.64 13.87 6.80
CA THR A 130 0.51 14.68 6.31
C THR A 130 0.61 14.86 4.79
N LYS A 131 1.81 15.07 4.25
CA LYS A 131 1.99 15.19 2.81
C LYS A 131 1.82 13.85 2.10
N LEU A 132 2.31 12.76 2.70
CA LEU A 132 2.14 11.41 2.14
C LEU A 132 0.68 10.98 2.10
N ALA A 133 -0.09 11.35 3.12
CA ALA A 133 -1.51 10.99 3.22
C ALA A 133 -2.41 11.95 2.42
N GLY A 134 -1.87 13.07 1.96
CA GLY A 134 -2.64 14.09 1.24
C GLY A 134 -2.78 13.81 -0.24
N LYS A 135 -3.45 14.71 -0.93
CA LYS A 135 -3.73 14.59 -2.35
C LYS A 135 -2.65 15.18 -3.26
N GLY A 136 -1.57 15.67 -2.67
CA GLY A 136 -0.51 16.36 -3.41
C GLY A 136 0.49 15.48 -4.11
N LEU A 137 0.31 14.15 -4.10
CA LEU A 137 1.26 13.22 -4.69
C LEU A 137 1.20 13.17 -6.23
N GLY A 138 0.12 13.63 -6.84
CA GLY A 138 -0.08 13.56 -8.29
C GLY A 138 -0.43 12.17 -8.80
N VAL A 139 -0.43 11.16 -7.93
CA VAL A 139 -0.82 9.78 -8.23
C VAL A 139 -1.65 9.25 -7.08
N ARG A 140 -2.44 8.21 -7.34
CA ARG A 140 -3.20 7.55 -6.27
C ARG A 140 -2.24 6.75 -5.39
N ALA A 141 -2.51 6.73 -4.09
CA ALA A 141 -1.63 6.06 -3.14
C ALA A 141 -2.40 5.49 -1.96
N THR A 142 -1.85 4.44 -1.36
CA THR A 142 -2.31 3.89 -0.10
C THR A 142 -1.09 3.54 0.74
N ALA A 143 -1.15 3.83 2.04
CA ALA A 143 -0.03 3.57 2.95
C ALA A 143 -0.37 2.45 3.91
N ARG A 144 0.62 1.59 4.17
CA ARG A 144 0.50 0.49 5.12
C ARG A 144 1.76 0.43 5.98
N ASN A 145 1.59 0.11 7.28
CA ASN A 145 2.77 -0.08 8.12
C ASN A 145 3.47 -1.40 7.77
N TRP A 146 4.72 -1.54 8.20
CA TRP A 146 5.56 -2.67 7.84
C TRP A 146 4.98 -4.01 8.30
N THR A 147 4.33 -4.03 9.47
CA THR A 147 3.66 -5.25 9.96
C THR A 147 2.61 -5.73 8.95
N THR A 148 1.78 -4.81 8.45
CA THR A 148 0.76 -5.15 7.44
C THR A 148 1.40 -5.63 6.15
N VAL A 149 2.47 -4.94 5.70
CA VAL A 149 3.15 -5.30 4.44
C VAL A 149 3.68 -6.74 4.51
N THR A 150 4.39 -7.08 5.59
CA THR A 150 4.94 -8.43 5.75
C THR A 150 3.87 -9.49 5.93
N THR A 151 2.78 -9.15 6.64
CA THR A 151 1.66 -10.08 6.81
C THR A 151 0.98 -10.38 5.48
N LEU A 152 0.76 -9.36 4.64
CA LEU A 152 0.17 -9.56 3.32
C LEU A 152 1.04 -10.46 2.44
N LEU A 153 2.35 -10.30 2.52
CA LEU A 153 3.26 -11.16 1.77
C LEU A 153 3.14 -12.62 2.22
N GLU A 154 3.07 -12.86 3.53
CA GLU A 154 2.84 -14.21 4.06
C GLU A 154 1.53 -14.80 3.57
N MET A 155 0.45 -14.00 3.59
CA MET A 155 -0.87 -14.42 3.12
C MET A 155 -0.88 -14.74 1.63
N ALA A 156 -0.08 -14.02 0.84
CA ALA A 156 0.02 -14.24 -0.60
C ALA A 156 0.69 -15.56 -0.96
N GLY A 157 1.23 -16.24 0.05
CA GLY A 157 1.84 -17.55 -0.13
C GLY A 157 3.27 -17.47 -0.60
N GLU A 158 4.13 -18.15 0.14
CA GLU A 158 5.55 -18.24 -0.18
C GLU A 158 5.86 -19.56 -0.91
N SER A 159 4.89 -20.12 -1.49
CA SER A 159 5.06 -21.38 -2.20
C SER A 159 5.81 -21.22 -3.51
#